data_fbca671127e7c85c211ea65ea236b0bd
#
_entry.id   fbca671127e7c85c211ea65ea236b0bd
#
_cell.length_a   1.000
_cell.length_b   1.000
_cell.length_c   1.000
_cell.angle_alpha   90.00
_cell.angle_beta   90.00
_cell.angle_gamma   90.00
#
_symmetry.space_group_name_H-M   'P 1'
#
loop_
_entity.id
_entity.type
_entity.pdbx_description
1 polymer ?
#
loop_
_entity_poly.entity_id
_entity_poly.type
_entity_poly.pdbx_seq_one_letter_code
_entity_poly.pdbx_strand_id
1 'polypeptide(L)'
;FSKRSIELINHQMKVVNNLESLEELNTTDFIDKTRENETRFESLADIKIYHALLIKNEFINIILSSEEFMSSKSKLLKRLKNRLKSLKRVKSDDIFSLFANAITSLYDPHTNYLSPKSQEDFEINMSLSLEGIGAILSTEDGITKIVRLIPGGPADKSGLLKVNDKIVGVASLPENELEDVRDWRIDEVVRLIRGPKNTKVKLEVIPYSAPDDVLGRVIEITRGLVKLEAVSYTHLTLPTT
;
A
#
# COMPACT_ATOMS: atom_id res chain seq x y z
N PHE A 1 -1.02 -12.94 -15.70
CA PHE A 1 -0.18 -12.57 -14.53
C PHE A 1 -0.93 -12.82 -13.22
N SER A 2 -1.98 -12.09 -12.89
CA SER A 2 -2.69 -12.15 -11.61
C SER A 2 -3.23 -13.54 -11.28
N LYS A 3 -3.79 -14.29 -12.24
CA LYS A 3 -4.33 -15.65 -12.01
C LYS A 3 -3.26 -16.61 -11.49
N ARG A 4 -2.08 -16.63 -12.11
CA ARG A 4 -0.96 -17.49 -11.69
C ARG A 4 -0.42 -17.07 -10.32
N SER A 5 -0.27 -15.78 -10.06
CA SER A 5 0.20 -15.27 -8.77
C SER A 5 -0.78 -15.58 -7.62
N ILE A 6 -2.09 -15.49 -7.88
CA ILE A 6 -3.13 -15.90 -6.92
C ILE A 6 -3.04 -17.41 -6.63
N GLU A 7 -2.84 -18.25 -7.66
CA GLU A 7 -2.67 -19.69 -7.49
C GLU A 7 -1.45 -20.02 -6.61
N LEU A 8 -0.33 -19.35 -6.83
CA LEU A 8 0.90 -19.53 -6.04
C LEU A 8 0.73 -19.11 -4.58
N ILE A 9 0.09 -17.98 -4.30
CA ILE A 9 -0.18 -17.57 -2.91
C ILE A 9 -1.14 -18.55 -2.23
N ASN A 10 -2.18 -19.02 -2.91
CA ASN A 10 -3.06 -20.04 -2.35
C ASN A 10 -2.32 -21.34 -2.06
N HIS A 11 -1.35 -21.71 -2.89
CA HIS A 11 -0.48 -22.86 -2.64
C HIS A 11 0.39 -22.64 -1.40
N GLN A 12 1.04 -21.46 -1.28
CA GLN A 12 1.82 -21.11 -0.09
C GLN A 12 0.97 -21.13 1.19
N MET A 13 -0.27 -20.62 1.15
CA MET A 13 -1.18 -20.69 2.29
C MET A 13 -1.51 -22.13 2.68
N LYS A 14 -1.71 -23.05 1.69
CA LYS A 14 -1.89 -24.46 1.98
C LYS A 14 -0.67 -25.09 2.64
N VAL A 15 0.53 -24.80 2.14
CA VAL A 15 1.78 -25.28 2.75
C VAL A 15 1.87 -24.86 4.21
N VAL A 16 1.65 -23.57 4.52
CA VAL A 16 1.71 -23.07 5.90
C VAL A 16 0.63 -23.66 6.79
N ASN A 17 -0.59 -23.85 6.28
CA ASN A 17 -1.68 -24.45 7.06
C ASN A 17 -1.39 -25.90 7.44
N ASN A 18 -0.73 -26.66 6.56
CA ASN A 18 -0.42 -28.07 6.78
C ASN A 18 0.78 -28.29 7.72
N LEU A 19 1.58 -27.25 8.03
CA LEU A 19 2.66 -27.37 9.01
C LEU A 19 2.09 -27.50 10.42
N GLU A 20 2.39 -28.59 11.12
CA GLU A 20 1.89 -28.87 12.47
C GLU A 20 2.96 -28.67 13.55
N SER A 21 4.24 -28.84 13.21
CA SER A 21 5.36 -28.73 14.14
C SER A 21 6.60 -28.09 13.55
N LEU A 22 7.55 -27.74 14.42
CA LEU A 22 8.88 -27.26 14.02
C LEU A 22 9.72 -28.35 13.34
N GLU A 23 9.47 -29.61 13.65
CA GLU A 23 10.22 -30.75 13.10
C GLU A 23 10.04 -30.84 11.58
N GLU A 24 8.86 -30.47 11.06
CA GLU A 24 8.58 -30.44 9.63
C GLU A 24 9.34 -29.33 8.87
N LEU A 25 9.92 -28.39 9.58
CA LEU A 25 10.79 -27.34 9.03
C LEU A 25 12.26 -27.74 9.01
N ASN A 26 12.64 -28.79 9.78
CA ASN A 26 14.01 -29.29 9.84
C ASN A 26 14.32 -30.18 8.64
N THR A 27 14.44 -29.55 7.46
CA THR A 27 14.77 -30.21 6.21
C THR A 27 16.18 -29.83 5.78
N THR A 28 16.83 -30.69 4.99
CA THR A 28 18.13 -30.42 4.35
C THR A 28 17.95 -29.66 3.02
N ASP A 29 16.77 -29.12 2.78
CA ASP A 29 16.45 -28.40 1.54
C ASP A 29 17.30 -27.12 1.44
N PHE A 30 17.86 -26.90 0.28
CA PHE A 30 18.64 -25.71 -0.04
C PHE A 30 17.89 -24.79 -0.98
N ILE A 31 17.95 -23.48 -0.73
CA ILE A 31 17.33 -22.46 -1.59
C ILE A 31 18.42 -21.50 -2.07
N ASP A 32 18.67 -21.48 -3.37
CA ASP A 32 19.42 -20.39 -3.97
C ASP A 32 18.48 -19.17 -4.13
N LYS A 33 18.78 -18.11 -3.38
CA LYS A 33 17.99 -16.87 -3.41
C LYS A 33 18.37 -15.95 -4.56
N THR A 34 19.60 -16.06 -5.04
CA THR A 34 20.13 -15.17 -6.08
C THR A 34 19.64 -15.56 -7.45
N ARG A 35 19.51 -16.86 -7.70
CA ARG A 35 19.12 -17.44 -8.99
C ARG A 35 19.90 -16.91 -10.19
N GLU A 36 21.11 -16.40 -9.97
CA GLU A 36 21.94 -15.79 -11.02
C GLU A 36 22.28 -16.77 -12.15
N ASN A 37 22.39 -18.06 -11.82
CA ASN A 37 22.78 -19.13 -12.76
C ASN A 37 21.64 -20.11 -13.04
N GLU A 38 20.41 -19.85 -12.58
CA GLU A 38 19.31 -20.78 -12.78
C GLU A 38 18.57 -20.55 -14.10
N THR A 39 18.29 -21.63 -14.79
CA THR A 39 17.42 -21.66 -15.94
C THR A 39 15.97 -21.37 -15.55
N ARG A 40 15.19 -20.96 -16.54
CA ARG A 40 13.75 -20.75 -16.35
C ARG A 40 13.07 -22.05 -15.90
N PHE A 41 12.12 -21.97 -14.97
CA PHE A 41 11.35 -23.15 -14.56
C PHE A 41 10.64 -23.80 -15.76
N GLU A 42 10.74 -25.11 -15.87
CA GLU A 42 10.15 -25.88 -16.96
C GLU A 42 8.65 -26.11 -16.75
N SER A 43 8.23 -26.26 -15.49
CA SER A 43 6.83 -26.57 -15.17
C SER A 43 6.26 -25.72 -14.05
N LEU A 44 4.92 -25.69 -13.96
CA LEU A 44 4.23 -25.07 -12.82
C LEU A 44 4.48 -25.83 -11.50
N ALA A 45 4.75 -27.15 -11.59
CA ALA A 45 5.08 -27.96 -10.43
C ALA A 45 6.40 -27.49 -9.79
N ASP A 46 7.43 -27.25 -10.60
CA ASP A 46 8.73 -26.76 -10.11
C ASP A 46 8.60 -25.38 -9.45
N ILE A 47 7.80 -24.50 -10.05
CA ILE A 47 7.49 -23.22 -9.44
C ILE A 47 6.81 -23.38 -8.08
N LYS A 48 5.87 -24.32 -7.95
CA LYS A 48 5.18 -24.58 -6.68
C LYS A 48 6.12 -25.14 -5.62
N ILE A 49 7.02 -26.04 -5.99
CA ILE A 49 8.07 -26.57 -5.09
C ILE A 49 8.95 -25.45 -4.59
N TYR A 50 9.47 -24.64 -5.49
CA TYR A 50 10.31 -23.48 -5.13
C TYR A 50 9.57 -22.49 -4.20
N HIS A 51 8.31 -22.17 -4.50
CA HIS A 51 7.49 -21.31 -3.64
C HIS A 51 7.16 -21.93 -2.28
N ALA A 52 7.08 -23.25 -2.19
CA ALA A 52 6.92 -23.94 -0.91
C ALA A 52 8.19 -23.82 -0.06
N LEU A 53 9.37 -23.94 -0.65
CA LEU A 53 10.64 -23.74 0.04
C LEU A 53 10.81 -22.30 0.50
N LEU A 54 10.48 -21.32 -0.37
CA LEU A 54 10.56 -19.90 -0.02
C LEU A 54 9.69 -19.56 1.18
N ILE A 55 8.44 -20.07 1.22
CA ILE A 55 7.53 -19.76 2.33
C ILE A 55 7.93 -20.44 3.63
N LYS A 56 8.48 -21.66 3.57
CA LYS A 56 9.08 -22.32 4.73
C LYS A 56 10.26 -21.52 5.30
N ASN A 57 11.14 -21.02 4.42
CA ASN A 57 12.25 -20.16 4.85
C ASN A 57 11.75 -18.82 5.44
N GLU A 58 10.73 -18.20 4.89
CA GLU A 58 10.10 -17.00 5.49
C GLU A 58 9.55 -17.32 6.88
N PHE A 59 8.93 -18.50 7.05
CA PHE A 59 8.40 -18.95 8.34
C PHE A 59 9.51 -19.18 9.37
N ILE A 60 10.59 -19.84 9.00
CA ILE A 60 11.77 -20.04 9.87
C ILE A 60 12.32 -18.70 10.34
N ASN A 61 12.48 -17.71 9.45
CA ASN A 61 12.95 -16.38 9.81
C ASN A 61 12.05 -15.66 10.82
N ILE A 62 10.72 -15.86 10.75
CA ILE A 62 9.80 -15.30 11.74
C ILE A 62 9.98 -15.98 13.09
N ILE A 63 10.12 -17.32 13.13
CA ILE A 63 10.32 -18.07 14.37
C ILE A 63 11.65 -17.68 15.05
N LEU A 64 12.73 -17.56 14.28
CA LEU A 64 14.04 -17.16 14.78
C LEU A 64 14.06 -15.75 15.38
N SER A 65 13.10 -14.90 15.05
CA SER A 65 12.94 -13.57 15.66
C SER A 65 12.25 -13.60 17.03
N SER A 66 12.20 -14.74 17.72
CA SER A 66 11.68 -14.94 19.08
C SER A 66 10.16 -15.07 19.22
N GLU A 67 9.49 -15.55 18.18
CA GLU A 67 8.05 -15.79 18.23
C GLU A 67 7.71 -17.27 18.42
N GLU A 68 6.63 -17.54 19.13
CA GLU A 68 6.06 -18.87 19.28
C GLU A 68 5.50 -19.39 17.95
N PHE A 69 5.56 -20.71 17.70
CA PHE A 69 5.16 -21.35 16.45
C PHE A 69 3.76 -20.92 15.96
N MET A 70 2.75 -20.99 16.84
CA MET A 70 1.37 -20.65 16.48
C MET A 70 1.18 -19.16 16.19
N SER A 71 1.85 -18.30 16.93
CA SER A 71 1.88 -16.85 16.69
C SER A 71 2.53 -16.55 15.34
N SER A 72 3.69 -17.14 15.05
CA SER A 72 4.40 -17.01 13.79
C SER A 72 3.58 -17.50 12.59
N LYS A 73 2.88 -18.63 12.75
CA LYS A 73 1.97 -19.19 11.73
C LYS A 73 0.82 -18.23 11.42
N SER A 74 0.17 -17.70 12.45
CA SER A 74 -0.91 -16.72 12.32
C SER A 74 -0.44 -15.45 11.61
N LYS A 75 0.73 -14.92 12.00
CA LYS A 75 1.35 -13.74 11.39
C LYS A 75 1.67 -13.94 9.92
N LEU A 76 2.24 -15.09 9.56
CA LEU A 76 2.55 -15.42 8.17
C LEU A 76 1.30 -15.57 7.32
N LEU A 77 0.27 -16.26 7.84
CA LEU A 77 -1.02 -16.39 7.16
C LEU A 77 -1.70 -15.03 6.95
N LYS A 78 -1.63 -14.12 7.95
CA LYS A 78 -2.12 -12.73 7.80
C LYS A 78 -1.38 -12.01 6.66
N ARG A 79 -0.04 -12.13 6.59
CA ARG A 79 0.76 -11.56 5.50
C ARG A 79 0.36 -12.10 4.12
N LEU A 80 0.18 -13.41 3.99
CA LEU A 80 -0.26 -14.03 2.74
C LEU A 80 -1.67 -13.61 2.33
N LYS A 81 -2.61 -13.52 3.28
CA LYS A 81 -3.96 -12.99 3.03
C LYS A 81 -3.91 -11.54 2.53
N ASN A 82 -3.08 -10.69 3.13
CA ASN A 82 -2.91 -9.31 2.70
C ASN A 82 -2.29 -9.23 1.30
N ARG A 83 -1.28 -10.07 0.98
CA ARG A 83 -0.71 -10.22 -0.38
C ARG A 83 -1.78 -10.61 -1.40
N LEU A 84 -2.61 -11.60 -1.05
CA LEU A 84 -3.71 -12.04 -1.91
C LEU A 84 -4.73 -10.93 -2.15
N LYS A 85 -5.08 -10.17 -1.11
CA LYS A 85 -5.98 -9.02 -1.18
C LYS A 85 -5.41 -7.93 -2.11
N SER A 86 -4.12 -7.63 -1.98
CA SER A 86 -3.42 -6.66 -2.85
C SER A 86 -3.40 -7.12 -4.32
N LEU A 87 -3.12 -8.39 -4.59
CA LEU A 87 -3.13 -8.92 -5.96
C LEU A 87 -4.50 -8.87 -6.63
N LYS A 88 -5.56 -9.10 -5.89
CA LYS A 88 -6.94 -9.00 -6.41
C LYS A 88 -7.33 -7.58 -6.80
N ARG A 89 -6.63 -6.57 -6.27
CA ARG A 89 -6.86 -5.14 -6.56
C ARG A 89 -6.01 -4.60 -7.71
N VAL A 90 -5.11 -5.41 -8.27
CA VAL A 90 -4.28 -5.01 -9.43
C VAL A 90 -5.18 -4.83 -10.64
N LYS A 91 -5.12 -3.65 -11.26
CA LYS A 91 -5.87 -3.30 -12.45
C LYS A 91 -5.07 -3.58 -13.73
N SER A 92 -5.75 -3.61 -14.87
CA SER A 92 -5.11 -3.75 -16.18
C SER A 92 -4.06 -2.67 -16.43
N ASP A 93 -4.34 -1.44 -16.01
CA ASP A 93 -3.44 -0.29 -16.19
C ASP A 93 -2.15 -0.43 -15.39
N ASP A 94 -2.22 -1.03 -14.17
CA ASP A 94 -1.03 -1.34 -13.37
C ASP A 94 -0.14 -2.37 -14.10
N ILE A 95 -0.76 -3.39 -14.70
CA ILE A 95 -0.05 -4.43 -15.47
C ILE A 95 0.54 -3.84 -16.74
N PHE A 96 -0.21 -2.99 -17.45
CA PHE A 96 0.27 -2.29 -18.63
C PHE A 96 1.46 -1.39 -18.30
N SER A 97 1.38 -0.62 -17.22
CA SER A 97 2.49 0.23 -16.77
C SER A 97 3.75 -0.57 -16.46
N LEU A 98 3.59 -1.72 -15.79
CA LEU A 98 4.71 -2.64 -15.51
C LEU A 98 5.35 -3.15 -16.80
N PHE A 99 4.53 -3.57 -17.76
CA PHE A 99 4.99 -4.08 -19.06
C PHE A 99 5.68 -2.98 -19.89
N ALA A 100 5.07 -1.80 -20.00
CA ALA A 100 5.62 -0.67 -20.72
C ALA A 100 6.99 -0.24 -20.15
N ASN A 101 7.09 -0.16 -18.79
CA ASN A 101 8.35 0.19 -18.14
C ASN A 101 9.42 -0.90 -18.29
N ALA A 102 9.05 -2.17 -18.35
CA ALA A 102 9.99 -3.24 -18.65
C ALA A 102 10.57 -3.14 -20.08
N ILE A 103 9.77 -2.66 -21.04
CA ILE A 103 10.24 -2.43 -22.42
C ILE A 103 11.12 -1.17 -22.47
N THR A 104 10.68 -0.04 -21.93
CA THR A 104 11.43 1.21 -22.01
C THR A 104 12.80 1.10 -21.35
N SER A 105 12.91 0.39 -20.24
CA SER A 105 14.19 0.13 -19.54
C SER A 105 15.20 -0.70 -20.34
N LEU A 106 14.77 -1.43 -21.37
CA LEU A 106 15.68 -2.14 -22.27
C LEU A 106 16.42 -1.18 -23.24
N TYR A 107 15.83 -0.02 -23.51
CA TYR A 107 16.40 0.97 -24.41
C TYR A 107 17.19 2.04 -23.65
N ASP A 108 16.66 2.52 -22.55
CA ASP A 108 17.30 3.53 -21.71
C ASP A 108 16.82 3.40 -20.26
N PRO A 109 17.74 3.29 -19.28
CA PRO A 109 17.39 3.15 -17.87
C PRO A 109 16.67 4.37 -17.26
N HIS A 110 16.70 5.53 -17.94
CA HIS A 110 16.04 6.76 -17.49
C HIS A 110 14.67 6.98 -18.16
N THR A 111 14.33 6.17 -19.17
CA THR A 111 13.04 6.27 -19.84
C THR A 111 11.97 5.49 -19.11
N ASN A 112 10.91 6.19 -18.70
CA ASN A 112 9.78 5.60 -17.98
C ASN A 112 8.45 5.94 -18.67
N TYR A 113 7.56 4.96 -18.70
CA TYR A 113 6.15 5.17 -19.03
C TYR A 113 5.42 5.66 -17.78
N LEU A 114 4.79 6.81 -17.87
CA LEU A 114 3.90 7.32 -16.83
C LEU A 114 2.45 7.03 -17.22
N SER A 115 1.75 6.27 -16.39
CA SER A 115 0.29 6.17 -16.50
C SER A 115 -0.34 7.54 -16.25
N PRO A 116 -1.60 7.80 -16.68
CA PRO A 116 -2.27 9.08 -16.42
C PRO A 116 -2.20 9.48 -14.94
N LYS A 117 -2.37 8.52 -14.03
CA LYS A 117 -2.24 8.73 -12.59
C LYS A 117 -0.81 9.09 -12.18
N SER A 118 0.18 8.36 -12.68
CA SER A 118 1.59 8.62 -12.34
C SER A 118 2.04 9.99 -12.90
N GLN A 119 1.47 10.42 -14.03
CA GLN A 119 1.67 11.74 -14.58
C GLN A 119 1.10 12.82 -13.66
N GLU A 120 -0.13 12.66 -13.17
CA GLU A 120 -0.74 13.59 -12.22
C GLU A 120 0.11 13.71 -10.94
N ASP A 121 0.55 12.59 -10.36
CA ASP A 121 1.43 12.60 -9.19
C ASP A 121 2.78 13.26 -9.49
N PHE A 122 3.33 13.08 -10.69
CA PHE A 122 4.55 13.76 -11.14
C PHE A 122 4.35 15.28 -11.26
N GLU A 123 3.24 15.73 -11.86
CA GLU A 123 2.91 17.15 -11.98
C GLU A 123 2.73 17.81 -10.60
N ILE A 124 2.08 17.13 -9.66
CA ILE A 124 1.95 17.59 -8.26
C ILE A 124 3.33 17.74 -7.61
N ASN A 125 4.22 16.76 -7.79
CA ASN A 125 5.57 16.83 -7.23
C ASN A 125 6.41 17.94 -7.85
N MET A 126 6.23 18.22 -9.13
CA MET A 126 6.95 19.29 -9.82
C MET A 126 6.41 20.68 -9.47
N SER A 127 5.09 20.83 -9.37
CA SER A 127 4.45 22.11 -9.01
C SER A 127 4.52 22.40 -7.52
N LEU A 128 4.88 21.42 -6.68
CA LEU A 128 4.86 21.49 -5.22
C LEU A 128 3.53 22.00 -4.67
N SER A 129 2.46 21.69 -5.37
CA SER A 129 1.11 22.10 -4.99
C SER A 129 0.07 21.11 -5.46
N LEU A 130 -0.97 20.94 -4.68
CA LEU A 130 -2.12 20.13 -5.04
C LEU A 130 -3.42 20.77 -4.58
N GLU A 131 -4.52 20.45 -5.26
CA GLU A 131 -5.85 20.84 -4.83
C GLU A 131 -6.52 19.70 -4.05
N GLY A 132 -6.91 19.98 -2.81
CA GLY A 132 -7.47 18.98 -1.92
C GLY A 132 -7.63 19.46 -0.49
N ILE A 133 -7.64 18.55 0.46
CA ILE A 133 -7.82 18.88 1.89
C ILE A 133 -6.50 19.10 2.66
N GLY A 134 -5.35 18.68 2.12
CA GLY A 134 -4.06 18.83 2.79
C GLY A 134 -3.84 17.79 3.92
N ALA A 135 -4.14 16.54 3.65
CA ALA A 135 -3.86 15.41 4.53
C ALA A 135 -2.99 14.37 3.83
N ILE A 136 -2.00 13.85 4.54
CA ILE A 136 -1.21 12.67 4.13
C ILE A 136 -1.88 11.44 4.71
N LEU A 137 -2.19 10.50 3.83
CA LEU A 137 -2.95 9.30 4.16
C LEU A 137 -2.10 8.04 4.01
N SER A 138 -2.39 7.02 4.80
CA SER A 138 -1.87 5.66 4.63
C SER A 138 -3.01 4.66 4.79
N THR A 139 -2.76 3.41 4.34
CA THR A 139 -3.70 2.31 4.57
C THR A 139 -3.11 1.33 5.55
N GLU A 140 -3.85 1.01 6.60
CA GLU A 140 -3.51 -0.01 7.58
C GLU A 140 -4.71 -0.95 7.75
N ASP A 141 -4.49 -2.26 7.58
CA ASP A 141 -5.53 -3.31 7.64
C ASP A 141 -6.78 -3.03 6.77
N GLY A 142 -6.61 -2.32 5.65
CA GLY A 142 -7.70 -1.98 4.71
C GLY A 142 -8.45 -0.69 5.06
N ILE A 143 -8.08 -0.01 6.13
CA ILE A 143 -8.67 1.27 6.55
C ILE A 143 -7.71 2.41 6.22
N THR A 144 -8.23 3.48 5.63
CA THR A 144 -7.45 4.68 5.35
C THR A 144 -7.33 5.53 6.60
N LYS A 145 -6.09 5.85 7.00
CA LYS A 145 -5.76 6.67 8.17
C LYS A 145 -5.05 7.96 7.79
N ILE A 146 -5.24 9.00 8.59
CA ILE A 146 -4.52 10.26 8.49
C ILE A 146 -3.18 10.11 9.21
N VAL A 147 -2.08 10.20 8.44
CA VAL A 147 -0.72 10.16 8.98
C VAL A 147 -0.27 11.53 9.46
N ARG A 148 -0.58 12.56 8.68
CA ARG A 148 -0.21 13.94 8.97
C ARG A 148 -1.16 14.90 8.27
N LEU A 149 -1.41 16.03 8.89
CA LEU A 149 -2.05 17.20 8.28
C LEU A 149 -0.96 18.17 7.80
N ILE A 150 -1.16 18.76 6.64
CA ILE A 150 -0.24 19.78 6.11
C ILE A 150 -0.56 21.08 6.79
N PRO A 151 0.40 21.72 7.47
CA PRO A 151 0.18 22.99 8.18
C PRO A 151 -0.41 24.06 7.26
N GLY A 152 -1.45 24.75 7.72
CA GLY A 152 -2.15 25.76 6.94
C GLY A 152 -3.01 25.23 5.80
N GLY A 153 -3.13 23.90 5.62
CA GLY A 153 -4.04 23.29 4.69
C GLY A 153 -5.51 23.35 5.15
N PRO A 154 -6.47 23.04 4.25
CA PRO A 154 -7.89 23.09 4.59
C PRO A 154 -8.27 22.20 5.77
N ALA A 155 -7.75 20.98 5.84
CA ALA A 155 -8.02 20.04 6.93
C ALA A 155 -7.45 20.53 8.27
N ASP A 156 -6.25 21.09 8.27
CA ASP A 156 -5.62 21.69 9.44
C ASP A 156 -6.41 22.89 9.94
N LYS A 157 -6.76 23.82 9.04
CA LYS A 157 -7.56 25.01 9.37
C LYS A 157 -8.97 24.69 9.89
N SER A 158 -9.56 23.60 9.43
CA SER A 158 -10.90 23.20 9.89
C SER A 158 -10.90 22.74 11.34
N GLY A 159 -9.79 22.20 11.84
CA GLY A 159 -9.69 21.60 13.18
C GLY A 159 -10.57 20.35 13.38
N LEU A 160 -11.23 19.87 12.31
CA LEU A 160 -12.18 18.76 12.37
C LEU A 160 -11.49 17.40 12.27
N LEU A 161 -10.26 17.34 11.75
CA LEU A 161 -9.48 16.12 11.56
C LEU A 161 -8.27 16.11 12.49
N LYS A 162 -7.91 14.91 12.92
CA LYS A 162 -6.71 14.66 13.72
C LYS A 162 -5.86 13.56 13.10
N VAL A 163 -4.57 13.55 13.47
CA VAL A 163 -3.67 12.45 13.14
C VAL A 163 -4.19 11.14 13.73
N ASN A 164 -4.07 10.07 12.97
CA ASN A 164 -4.59 8.72 13.23
C ASN A 164 -6.12 8.57 13.14
N ASP A 165 -6.89 9.60 12.83
CA ASP A 165 -8.31 9.42 12.50
C ASP A 165 -8.45 8.51 11.27
N LYS A 166 -9.50 7.65 11.28
CA LYS A 166 -9.78 6.66 10.25
C LYS A 166 -10.88 7.19 9.33
N ILE A 167 -10.63 7.20 8.03
CA ILE A 167 -11.61 7.58 7.00
C ILE A 167 -12.29 6.30 6.51
N VAL A 168 -13.59 6.20 6.71
CA VAL A 168 -14.40 5.03 6.37
C VAL A 168 -15.42 5.30 5.27
N GLY A 169 -15.78 6.57 5.04
CA GLY A 169 -16.67 6.99 3.98
C GLY A 169 -16.22 8.30 3.35
N VAL A 170 -16.47 8.46 2.05
CA VAL A 170 -16.17 9.67 1.28
C VAL A 170 -17.33 9.98 0.36
N ALA A 171 -17.79 11.24 0.31
CA ALA A 171 -18.68 11.74 -0.71
C ALA A 171 -18.10 13.00 -1.35
N SER A 172 -17.99 12.99 -2.67
CA SER A 172 -17.61 14.17 -3.44
C SER A 172 -18.88 14.85 -3.95
N LEU A 173 -19.05 16.13 -3.67
CA LEU A 173 -20.20 16.88 -4.20
C LEU A 173 -20.03 17.13 -5.71
N PRO A 174 -21.11 17.06 -6.52
CA PRO A 174 -22.53 17.09 -6.15
C PRO A 174 -23.16 15.75 -5.75
N GLU A 175 -22.49 14.63 -5.93
CA GLU A 175 -22.98 13.31 -5.53
C GLU A 175 -22.96 13.21 -4.01
N ASN A 176 -24.13 13.28 -3.38
CA ASN A 176 -24.25 13.37 -1.92
C ASN A 176 -24.19 12.03 -1.18
N GLU A 177 -24.05 10.91 -1.87
CA GLU A 177 -23.95 9.60 -1.25
C GLU A 177 -22.56 9.34 -0.71
N LEU A 178 -22.49 8.99 0.57
CA LEU A 178 -21.26 8.51 1.20
C LEU A 178 -20.96 7.10 0.67
N GLU A 179 -19.85 6.97 -0.03
CA GLU A 179 -19.32 5.68 -0.44
C GLU A 179 -18.46 5.11 0.68
N ASP A 180 -18.73 3.87 1.08
CA ASP A 180 -17.85 3.14 2.02
C ASP A 180 -16.54 2.81 1.33
N VAL A 181 -15.45 3.40 1.84
CA VAL A 181 -14.10 3.25 1.27
C VAL A 181 -13.22 2.26 2.03
N ARG A 182 -13.80 1.48 2.96
CA ARG A 182 -13.09 0.39 3.63
C ARG A 182 -12.60 -0.62 2.59
N ASP A 183 -11.39 -1.10 2.78
CA ASP A 183 -10.75 -2.05 1.86
C ASP A 183 -10.47 -1.51 0.44
N TRP A 184 -10.69 -0.23 0.18
CA TRP A 184 -10.33 0.38 -1.10
C TRP A 184 -8.81 0.61 -1.21
N ARG A 185 -8.34 0.76 -2.44
CA ARG A 185 -6.97 1.21 -2.70
C ARG A 185 -6.86 2.67 -2.29
N ILE A 186 -5.75 3.01 -1.64
CA ILE A 186 -5.53 4.39 -1.16
C ILE A 186 -5.59 5.42 -2.27
N ASP A 187 -5.14 5.08 -3.48
CA ASP A 187 -5.19 5.95 -4.63
C ASP A 187 -6.62 6.26 -5.10
N GLU A 188 -7.55 5.31 -4.96
CA GLU A 188 -8.95 5.53 -5.25
C GLU A 188 -9.59 6.45 -4.20
N VAL A 189 -9.30 6.23 -2.93
CA VAL A 189 -9.76 7.09 -1.83
C VAL A 189 -9.20 8.51 -1.98
N VAL A 190 -7.90 8.65 -2.26
CA VAL A 190 -7.26 9.95 -2.48
C VAL A 190 -7.90 10.69 -3.66
N ARG A 191 -8.23 9.99 -4.76
CA ARG A 191 -8.90 10.59 -5.92
C ARG A 191 -10.28 11.15 -5.59
N LEU A 192 -11.06 10.49 -4.72
CA LEU A 192 -12.34 11.01 -4.24
C LEU A 192 -12.19 12.23 -3.34
N ILE A 193 -11.13 12.23 -2.50
CA ILE A 193 -10.87 13.32 -1.56
C ILE A 193 -10.30 14.57 -2.27
N ARG A 194 -9.42 14.38 -3.27
CA ARG A 194 -8.92 15.47 -4.13
C ARG A 194 -10.02 16.04 -5.00
N GLY A 195 -9.82 17.20 -5.54
CA GLY A 195 -10.72 17.85 -6.48
C GLY A 195 -10.54 19.36 -6.49
N PRO A 196 -11.23 20.06 -7.39
CA PRO A 196 -11.04 21.49 -7.64
C PRO A 196 -11.17 22.33 -6.37
N LYS A 197 -10.33 23.35 -6.27
CA LYS A 197 -10.39 24.37 -5.20
C LYS A 197 -11.81 24.92 -5.06
N ASN A 198 -12.21 25.22 -3.83
CA ASN A 198 -13.54 25.72 -3.43
C ASN A 198 -14.70 24.72 -3.60
N THR A 199 -14.44 23.48 -4.00
CA THR A 199 -15.42 22.40 -3.92
C THR A 199 -15.41 21.78 -2.53
N LYS A 200 -16.47 21.06 -2.17
CA LYS A 200 -16.61 20.43 -0.86
C LYS A 200 -16.50 18.92 -0.96
N VAL A 201 -15.96 18.30 0.07
CA VAL A 201 -15.95 16.84 0.28
C VAL A 201 -16.51 16.52 1.66
N LYS A 202 -17.35 15.52 1.73
CA LYS A 202 -17.82 14.96 3.01
C LYS A 202 -17.01 13.71 3.30
N LEU A 203 -16.56 13.59 4.54
CA LEU A 203 -15.80 12.45 5.03
C LEU A 203 -16.52 11.87 6.23
N GLU A 204 -16.73 10.57 6.23
CA GLU A 204 -17.09 9.83 7.43
C GLU A 204 -15.82 9.38 8.14
N VAL A 205 -15.65 9.82 9.37
CA VAL A 205 -14.41 9.68 10.12
C VAL A 205 -14.67 9.05 11.48
N ILE A 206 -13.90 8.01 11.80
CA ILE A 206 -13.85 7.40 13.12
C ILE A 206 -12.62 7.95 13.84
N PRO A 207 -12.76 8.61 15.01
CA PRO A 207 -11.64 9.07 15.80
C PRO A 207 -10.71 7.92 16.24
N TYR A 208 -9.42 8.16 16.32
CA TYR A 208 -8.43 7.15 16.75
C TYR A 208 -8.77 6.47 18.09
N SER A 209 -9.34 7.23 19.01
CA SER A 209 -9.71 6.74 20.36
C SER A 209 -10.96 5.88 20.39
N ALA A 210 -11.72 5.82 19.27
CA ALA A 210 -12.96 5.06 19.20
C ALA A 210 -12.73 3.63 18.67
N PRO A 211 -13.48 2.62 19.14
CA PRO A 211 -13.51 1.29 18.54
C PRO A 211 -13.90 1.34 17.05
N ASP A 212 -13.45 0.35 16.27
CA ASP A 212 -13.71 0.30 14.83
C ASP A 212 -15.19 0.10 14.45
N ASP A 213 -15.99 -0.40 15.36
CA ASP A 213 -17.43 -0.69 15.18
C ASP A 213 -18.35 0.52 15.45
N VAL A 214 -17.77 1.68 15.79
CA VAL A 214 -18.57 2.89 16.06
C VAL A 214 -18.90 3.58 14.76
N LEU A 215 -20.13 4.11 14.66
CA LEU A 215 -20.56 4.96 13.55
C LEU A 215 -19.63 6.18 13.46
N GLY A 216 -19.11 6.42 12.27
CA GLY A 216 -18.25 7.56 11.98
C GLY A 216 -19.05 8.87 12.10
N ARG A 217 -18.35 9.95 12.43
CA ARG A 217 -18.92 11.29 12.30
C ARG A 217 -18.71 11.80 10.88
N VAL A 218 -19.76 12.38 10.31
CA VAL A 218 -19.65 13.01 8.99
C VAL A 218 -19.18 14.45 9.17
N ILE A 219 -18.09 14.80 8.48
CA ILE A 219 -17.52 16.15 8.45
C ILE A 219 -17.47 16.64 7.01
N GLU A 220 -17.58 17.95 6.81
CA GLU A 220 -17.48 18.59 5.51
C GLU A 220 -16.25 19.50 5.48
N ILE A 221 -15.42 19.35 4.44
CA ILE A 221 -14.22 20.17 4.26
C ILE A 221 -14.25 20.78 2.87
N THR A 222 -13.98 22.08 2.79
CA THR A 222 -13.82 22.78 1.51
C THR A 222 -12.37 22.57 1.03
N ARG A 223 -12.23 22.06 -0.19
CA ARG A 223 -10.92 21.85 -0.83
C ARG A 223 -10.23 23.19 -1.11
N GLY A 224 -8.92 23.20 -1.01
CA GLY A 224 -8.12 24.37 -1.28
C GLY A 224 -6.80 24.01 -1.95
N LEU A 225 -6.06 25.05 -2.32
CA LEU A 225 -4.68 24.87 -2.77
C LEU A 225 -3.79 24.55 -1.57
N VAL A 226 -3.13 23.43 -1.61
CA VAL A 226 -2.18 22.97 -0.60
C VAL A 226 -0.78 23.08 -1.18
N LYS A 227 0.07 23.89 -0.56
CA LYS A 227 1.48 23.99 -0.92
C LYS A 227 2.26 22.90 -0.20
N LEU A 228 3.06 22.16 -0.95
CA LEU A 228 3.97 21.16 -0.41
C LEU A 228 5.31 21.86 -0.16
N GLU A 229 5.83 21.75 1.04
CA GLU A 229 7.18 22.25 1.32
C GLU A 229 8.18 21.31 0.66
N ALA A 230 9.02 21.86 -0.23
CA ALA A 230 10.21 21.16 -0.66
C ALA A 230 11.09 20.95 0.58
N VAL A 231 11.62 19.74 0.76
CA VAL A 231 12.61 19.48 1.81
C VAL A 231 13.85 20.31 1.45
N SER A 232 13.98 21.50 2.02
CA SER A 232 15.20 22.28 1.91
C SER A 232 16.27 21.56 2.74
N TYR A 233 17.25 20.98 2.07
CA TYR A 233 18.47 20.58 2.74
C TYR A 233 19.14 21.86 3.22
N THR A 234 19.05 22.14 4.51
CA THR A 234 19.95 23.12 5.12
C THR A 234 21.35 22.54 4.98
N HIS A 235 22.16 23.13 4.10
CA HIS A 235 23.61 22.91 4.11
C HIS A 235 24.10 23.34 5.49
N LEU A 236 24.42 22.37 6.34
CA LEU A 236 25.24 22.60 7.51
C LEU A 236 26.61 23.01 6.99
N THR A 237 26.85 24.29 6.87
CA THR A 237 28.20 24.80 6.72
C THR A 237 28.92 24.45 8.01
N LEU A 238 29.81 23.48 7.95
CA LEU A 238 30.76 23.22 9.02
C LEU A 238 31.58 24.48 9.24
N PRO A 239 31.74 25.01 10.48
CA PRO A 239 32.61 26.11 10.73
C PRO A 239 34.04 25.69 10.36
N THR A 240 34.64 26.37 9.40
CA THR A 240 36.08 26.28 9.09
C THR A 240 36.82 26.93 10.24
N THR A 241 37.49 26.11 11.05
CA THR A 241 38.55 26.57 12.00
C THR A 241 39.82 26.76 11.24
#